data_631fbd5b5d57a31d86f8c489e065c94d
#
_entry.id   631fbd5b5d57a31d86f8c489e065c94d
#
_cell.length_a   1.000
_cell.length_b   1.000
_cell.length_c   1.000
_cell.angle_alpha   90.00
_cell.angle_beta   90.00
_cell.angle_gamma   90.00
#
_symmetry.space_group_name_H-M   'P 1'
#
loop_
_entity.id
_entity.type
_entity.pdbx_description
1 polymer ?
#
loop_
_entity_poly.entity_id
_entity_poly.type
_entity_poly.pdbx_seq_one_letter_code
_entity_poly.pdbx_strand_id
1 'polypeptide(L)'
;MAQETKLPVGVKVGWATGAVGVAVLMNGIAALMLFYLTNVVGLAPGVAGTILFLSKVYDAVTDPLSGHLSDKTQGKMGRRRPWLLGGAIVSAASFLLVFTVPFEGPFESLWSGEGLATVSYVLVMLLLYTSGYSMFNVPYMAMPAEMTDGYHERSSIHGYRVVFASVGGFAVQTGGTVILEQLGKDWDAYATVALAGSIIILITMLITFWATKHAPYHPQSDVKLPFKEQLRGFLDNTAFQQVLSVKLAQLIGVAASSGGLFFLFVNVLNVPLDQATVSLAFGMMIAVFGGTPILVRLSKIVGKRGGYFISALFTGAAAISWIFAYPDPPYWPLTGGEEPIKFYYWYAVRGFATGIAFSGNVLFAMSMLSDAMEADSHRTGMRREGMYSALYSFIEKLAAAVGPLILGGALQLAGYNPKAEGLATEQVRQAVLAGISYVPASMAIIACIILLFYKLDEDALHAMRRNSSASKPSDDPRAGDAIPEPAE
;
A
#
# COMPACT_ATOMS: atom_id res chain seq x y z
N MET A 1 3.33 36.55 12.56
CA MET A 1 2.81 35.20 12.29
C MET A 1 1.69 35.36 11.27
N ALA A 2 1.91 34.96 10.03
CA ALA A 2 0.84 34.96 9.03
C ALA A 2 -0.24 33.98 9.50
N GLN A 3 -1.50 34.40 9.54
CA GLN A 3 -2.62 33.51 9.85
C GLN A 3 -2.62 32.39 8.80
N GLU A 4 -2.35 31.14 9.23
CA GLU A 4 -2.54 29.97 8.38
C GLU A 4 -4.00 29.96 7.92
N THR A 5 -4.24 30.19 6.64
CA THR A 5 -5.57 30.09 6.05
C THR A 5 -6.05 28.65 6.09
N LYS A 6 -6.95 28.36 7.05
CA LYS A 6 -7.55 27.02 7.19
C LYS A 6 -8.43 26.73 5.97
N LEU A 7 -8.19 25.57 5.35
CA LEU A 7 -9.06 25.08 4.28
C LEU A 7 -10.46 24.73 4.82
N PRO A 8 -11.53 25.04 4.09
CA PRO A 8 -12.87 24.59 4.42
C PRO A 8 -12.93 23.05 4.59
N VAL A 9 -13.61 22.57 5.64
CA VAL A 9 -13.75 21.14 5.89
C VAL A 9 -14.34 20.40 4.69
N GLY A 10 -15.29 21.01 3.97
CA GLY A 10 -15.87 20.43 2.75
C GLY A 10 -14.85 20.15 1.65
N VAL A 11 -13.81 21.01 1.50
CA VAL A 11 -12.73 20.77 0.53
C VAL A 11 -11.85 19.60 0.96
N LYS A 12 -11.53 19.50 2.27
CA LYS A 12 -10.72 18.40 2.82
C LYS A 12 -11.42 17.07 2.68
N VAL A 13 -12.69 17.00 3.09
CA VAL A 13 -13.53 15.79 3.00
C VAL A 13 -13.74 15.42 1.53
N GLY A 14 -14.10 16.39 0.69
CA GLY A 14 -14.31 16.14 -0.73
C GLY A 14 -13.04 15.68 -1.46
N TRP A 15 -11.87 16.24 -1.12
CA TRP A 15 -10.60 15.72 -1.62
C TRP A 15 -10.34 14.29 -1.09
N ALA A 16 -10.51 14.07 0.21
CA ALA A 16 -10.28 12.76 0.84
C ALA A 16 -11.18 11.65 0.29
N THR A 17 -12.39 11.98 -0.21
CA THR A 17 -13.31 11.00 -0.81
C THR A 17 -12.68 10.24 -1.97
N GLY A 18 -11.79 10.85 -2.75
CA GLY A 18 -11.05 10.17 -3.81
C GLY A 18 -10.19 9.00 -3.33
N ALA A 19 -9.78 9.02 -2.06
CA ALA A 19 -9.03 7.92 -1.48
C ALA A 19 -9.84 6.62 -1.38
N VAL A 20 -11.17 6.69 -1.31
CA VAL A 20 -12.05 5.51 -1.38
C VAL A 20 -11.87 4.81 -2.72
N GLY A 21 -12.02 5.55 -3.83
CA GLY A 21 -11.87 5.00 -5.17
C GLY A 21 -10.47 4.45 -5.43
N VAL A 22 -9.41 5.16 -4.98
CA VAL A 22 -8.02 4.71 -5.06
C VAL A 22 -7.83 3.40 -4.28
N ALA A 23 -8.40 3.28 -3.08
CA ALA A 23 -8.29 2.08 -2.27
C ALA A 23 -9.06 0.89 -2.86
N VAL A 24 -10.25 1.13 -3.44
CA VAL A 24 -11.02 0.11 -4.17
C VAL A 24 -10.22 -0.42 -5.36
N LEU A 25 -9.63 0.47 -6.16
CA LEU A 25 -8.75 0.09 -7.27
C LEU A 25 -7.60 -0.80 -6.81
N MET A 26 -6.81 -0.34 -5.85
CA MET A 26 -5.60 -1.04 -5.42
C MET A 26 -5.90 -2.38 -4.75
N ASN A 27 -6.82 -2.38 -3.76
CA ASN A 27 -7.11 -3.58 -2.99
C ASN A 27 -7.91 -4.61 -3.80
N GLY A 28 -8.78 -4.17 -4.73
CA GLY A 28 -9.52 -5.07 -5.61
C GLY A 28 -8.59 -5.92 -6.49
N ILE A 29 -7.62 -5.29 -7.15
CA ILE A 29 -6.62 -6.03 -7.93
C ILE A 29 -5.72 -6.87 -7.04
N ALA A 30 -5.22 -6.32 -5.92
CA ALA A 30 -4.29 -7.04 -5.05
C ALA A 30 -4.89 -8.30 -4.41
N ALA A 31 -6.17 -8.26 -4.02
CA ALA A 31 -6.84 -9.36 -3.35
C ALA A 31 -7.48 -10.37 -4.31
N LEU A 32 -8.15 -9.88 -5.36
CA LEU A 32 -9.06 -10.70 -6.17
C LEU A 32 -8.45 -11.18 -7.49
N MET A 33 -7.51 -10.40 -8.08
CA MET A 33 -7.18 -10.57 -9.49
C MET A 33 -6.46 -11.88 -9.80
N LEU A 34 -5.49 -12.29 -8.98
CA LEU A 34 -4.76 -13.54 -9.21
C LEU A 34 -5.72 -14.74 -9.14
N PHE A 35 -6.61 -14.75 -8.14
CA PHE A 35 -7.61 -15.80 -7.99
C PHE A 35 -8.60 -15.81 -9.16
N TYR A 36 -9.11 -14.64 -9.58
CA TYR A 36 -10.01 -14.51 -10.72
C TYR A 36 -9.40 -15.04 -12.01
N LEU A 37 -8.16 -14.62 -12.33
CA LEU A 37 -7.47 -15.06 -13.55
C LEU A 37 -7.21 -16.56 -13.58
N THR A 38 -6.96 -17.17 -12.43
CA THR A 38 -6.67 -18.61 -12.36
C THR A 38 -7.91 -19.46 -12.26
N ASN A 39 -8.89 -19.10 -11.43
CA ASN A 39 -10.04 -19.96 -11.12
C ASN A 39 -11.24 -19.71 -12.01
N VAL A 40 -11.44 -18.47 -12.47
CA VAL A 40 -12.59 -18.10 -13.31
C VAL A 40 -12.19 -18.05 -14.78
N VAL A 41 -11.15 -17.28 -15.11
CA VAL A 41 -10.68 -17.15 -16.49
C VAL A 41 -9.92 -18.39 -16.96
N GLY A 42 -9.31 -19.17 -16.05
CA GLY A 42 -8.64 -20.42 -16.34
C GLY A 42 -7.20 -20.26 -16.86
N LEU A 43 -6.54 -19.13 -16.59
CA LEU A 43 -5.12 -18.95 -16.91
C LEU A 43 -4.23 -19.72 -15.95
N ALA A 44 -3.12 -20.26 -16.44
CA ALA A 44 -2.09 -20.86 -15.60
C ALA A 44 -1.59 -19.85 -14.54
N PRO A 45 -1.43 -20.23 -13.25
CA PRO A 45 -1.11 -19.30 -12.17
C PRO A 45 0.17 -18.47 -12.39
N GLY A 46 1.22 -19.09 -12.97
CA GLY A 46 2.45 -18.40 -13.29
C GLY A 46 2.29 -17.36 -14.39
N VAL A 47 1.42 -17.61 -15.37
CA VAL A 47 1.08 -16.63 -16.41
C VAL A 47 0.31 -15.46 -15.80
N ALA A 48 -0.70 -15.73 -14.98
CA ALA A 48 -1.46 -14.71 -14.27
C ALA A 48 -0.54 -13.84 -13.39
N GLY A 49 0.35 -14.46 -12.60
CA GLY A 49 1.35 -13.75 -11.80
C GLY A 49 2.29 -12.88 -12.63
N THR A 50 2.73 -13.39 -13.80
CA THR A 50 3.60 -12.65 -14.73
C THR A 50 2.90 -11.43 -15.33
N ILE A 51 1.65 -11.55 -15.74
CA ILE A 51 0.84 -10.45 -16.27
C ILE A 51 0.67 -9.35 -15.20
N LEU A 52 0.38 -9.73 -13.95
CA LEU A 52 0.28 -8.80 -12.84
C LEU A 52 1.63 -8.11 -12.55
N PHE A 53 2.72 -8.84 -12.59
CA PHE A 53 4.07 -8.28 -12.46
C PHE A 53 4.35 -7.23 -13.55
N LEU A 54 4.11 -7.57 -14.83
CA LEU A 54 4.33 -6.66 -15.95
C LEU A 54 3.48 -5.39 -15.84
N SER A 55 2.23 -5.49 -15.39
CA SER A 55 1.38 -4.32 -15.17
C SER A 55 1.95 -3.37 -14.11
N LYS A 56 2.59 -3.89 -13.06
CA LYS A 56 3.24 -3.08 -12.02
C LYS A 56 4.57 -2.50 -12.47
N VAL A 57 5.33 -3.18 -13.31
CA VAL A 57 6.52 -2.61 -13.95
C VAL A 57 6.13 -1.43 -14.85
N TYR A 58 5.04 -1.55 -15.60
CA TYR A 58 4.49 -0.47 -16.41
C TYR A 58 4.05 0.72 -15.54
N ASP A 59 3.45 0.50 -14.36
CA ASP A 59 3.07 1.52 -13.39
C ASP A 59 4.27 2.40 -12.97
N ALA A 60 5.44 1.79 -12.80
CA ALA A 60 6.66 2.53 -12.45
C ALA A 60 7.10 3.54 -13.54
N VAL A 61 6.70 3.30 -14.79
CA VAL A 61 6.97 4.19 -15.93
C VAL A 61 5.86 5.24 -16.09
N THR A 62 4.60 4.86 -15.92
CA THR A 62 3.45 5.74 -16.17
C THR A 62 3.28 6.82 -15.12
N ASP A 63 3.72 6.60 -13.86
CA ASP A 63 3.60 7.61 -12.80
C ASP A 63 4.46 8.86 -13.07
N PRO A 64 5.78 8.74 -13.34
CA PRO A 64 6.59 9.91 -13.70
C PRO A 64 6.06 10.63 -14.95
N LEU A 65 5.55 9.86 -15.93
CA LEU A 65 4.97 10.42 -17.14
C LEU A 65 3.70 11.21 -16.83
N SER A 66 2.77 10.65 -16.05
CA SER A 66 1.54 11.32 -15.62
C SER A 66 1.83 12.57 -14.80
N GLY A 67 2.83 12.53 -13.92
CA GLY A 67 3.30 13.69 -13.18
C GLY A 67 3.79 14.80 -14.10
N HIS A 68 4.71 14.47 -15.01
CA HIS A 68 5.28 15.42 -15.94
C HIS A 68 4.23 16.06 -16.87
N LEU A 69 3.32 15.25 -17.42
CA LEU A 69 2.27 15.73 -18.31
C LEU A 69 1.25 16.58 -17.55
N SER A 70 0.85 16.17 -16.33
CA SER A 70 -0.07 16.96 -15.51
C SER A 70 0.54 18.30 -15.08
N ASP A 71 1.86 18.35 -14.83
CA ASP A 71 2.56 19.58 -14.50
C ASP A 71 2.58 20.58 -15.66
N LYS A 72 2.67 20.11 -16.88
CA LYS A 72 2.66 20.93 -18.10
C LYS A 72 1.27 21.32 -18.60
N THR A 73 0.23 20.69 -18.09
CA THR A 73 -1.14 20.94 -18.54
C THR A 73 -1.57 22.36 -18.17
N GLN A 74 -2.04 23.10 -19.17
CA GLN A 74 -2.61 24.42 -19.03
C GLN A 74 -4.03 24.42 -19.63
N GLY A 75 -5.02 24.90 -18.87
CA GLY A 75 -6.39 24.90 -19.35
C GLY A 75 -7.37 25.58 -18.40
N LYS A 76 -8.61 25.80 -18.87
CA LYS A 76 -9.69 26.43 -18.10
C LYS A 76 -10.04 25.73 -16.79
N MET A 77 -9.74 24.43 -16.67
CA MET A 77 -9.97 23.62 -15.46
C MET A 77 -8.76 23.59 -14.51
N GLY A 78 -7.69 24.32 -14.84
CA GLY A 78 -6.44 24.28 -14.10
C GLY A 78 -5.54 23.10 -14.49
N ARG A 79 -4.43 22.91 -13.77
CA ARG A 79 -3.36 21.96 -14.12
C ARG A 79 -3.72 20.50 -13.80
N ARG A 80 -4.26 20.22 -12.63
CA ARG A 80 -4.50 18.86 -12.10
C ARG A 80 -5.87 18.28 -12.44
N ARG A 81 -6.91 19.11 -12.46
CA ARG A 81 -8.31 18.68 -12.57
C ARG A 81 -8.67 17.92 -13.86
N PRO A 82 -8.17 18.28 -15.07
CA PRO A 82 -8.40 17.49 -16.27
C PRO A 82 -7.94 16.02 -16.12
N TRP A 83 -6.83 15.81 -15.42
CA TRP A 83 -6.26 14.50 -15.14
C TRP A 83 -7.10 13.72 -14.13
N LEU A 84 -7.66 14.39 -13.10
CA LEU A 84 -8.60 13.76 -12.16
C LEU A 84 -9.85 13.26 -12.90
N LEU A 85 -10.41 14.05 -13.80
CA LEU A 85 -11.60 13.66 -14.56
C LEU A 85 -11.31 12.49 -15.50
N GLY A 86 -10.28 12.61 -16.33
CA GLY A 86 -9.87 11.55 -17.25
C GLY A 86 -9.50 10.27 -16.51
N GLY A 87 -8.71 10.38 -15.44
CA GLY A 87 -8.31 9.27 -14.59
C GLY A 87 -9.50 8.56 -13.92
N ALA A 88 -10.51 9.31 -13.44
CA ALA A 88 -11.72 8.73 -12.85
C ALA A 88 -12.49 7.86 -13.86
N ILE A 89 -12.68 8.35 -15.08
CA ILE A 89 -13.41 7.63 -16.13
C ILE A 89 -12.64 6.39 -16.58
N VAL A 90 -11.33 6.55 -16.87
CA VAL A 90 -10.48 5.45 -17.34
C VAL A 90 -10.33 4.38 -16.24
N SER A 91 -10.12 4.78 -14.98
CA SER A 91 -10.01 3.85 -13.85
C SER A 91 -11.30 3.04 -13.64
N ALA A 92 -12.45 3.69 -13.64
CA ALA A 92 -13.73 3.00 -13.45
C ALA A 92 -14.03 2.03 -14.60
N ALA A 93 -13.85 2.46 -15.84
CA ALA A 93 -14.08 1.62 -17.01
C ALA A 93 -13.12 0.43 -17.06
N SER A 94 -11.82 0.67 -16.84
CA SER A 94 -10.82 -0.39 -16.86
C SER A 94 -10.97 -1.39 -15.71
N PHE A 95 -11.39 -0.94 -14.52
CA PHE A 95 -11.68 -1.84 -13.41
C PHE A 95 -12.81 -2.80 -13.74
N LEU A 96 -13.88 -2.33 -14.37
CA LEU A 96 -14.96 -3.19 -14.86
C LEU A 96 -14.44 -4.19 -15.90
N LEU A 97 -13.72 -3.70 -16.92
CA LEU A 97 -13.27 -4.52 -18.05
C LEU A 97 -12.23 -5.57 -17.66
N VAL A 98 -11.40 -5.31 -16.65
CA VAL A 98 -10.42 -6.28 -16.14
C VAL A 98 -11.09 -7.50 -15.52
N PHE A 99 -12.26 -7.34 -14.88
CA PHE A 99 -13.02 -8.44 -14.26
C PHE A 99 -14.17 -8.97 -15.14
N THR A 100 -14.28 -8.51 -16.37
CA THR A 100 -15.28 -8.99 -17.34
C THR A 100 -14.57 -9.49 -18.60
N VAL A 101 -13.63 -10.43 -18.41
CA VAL A 101 -12.88 -11.07 -19.51
C VAL A 101 -13.87 -11.87 -20.38
N PRO A 102 -13.96 -11.61 -21.69
CA PRO A 102 -14.96 -12.23 -22.55
C PRO A 102 -14.63 -13.66 -22.98
N PHE A 103 -13.54 -14.23 -22.48
CA PHE A 103 -13.06 -15.56 -22.84
C PHE A 103 -12.96 -16.42 -21.61
N GLU A 104 -13.46 -17.65 -21.68
CA GLU A 104 -13.42 -18.63 -20.60
C GLU A 104 -12.55 -19.82 -20.99
N GLY A 105 -11.66 -20.24 -20.08
CA GLY A 105 -10.86 -21.45 -20.24
C GLY A 105 -11.60 -22.74 -19.84
N PRO A 106 -10.96 -23.90 -19.96
CA PRO A 106 -9.51 -24.08 -20.15
C PRO A 106 -9.06 -23.90 -21.60
N PHE A 107 -7.95 -23.21 -21.76
CA PHE A 107 -7.33 -23.07 -23.07
C PHE A 107 -6.44 -24.28 -23.36
N GLU A 108 -6.52 -24.87 -24.57
CA GLU A 108 -5.68 -26.00 -24.97
C GLU A 108 -4.17 -25.68 -24.87
N SER A 109 -3.81 -24.44 -25.19
CA SER A 109 -2.48 -23.89 -24.93
C SER A 109 -2.54 -22.36 -24.86
N LEU A 110 -1.53 -21.76 -24.23
CA LEU A 110 -1.37 -20.28 -24.23
C LEU A 110 -1.16 -19.71 -25.65
N TRP A 111 -0.69 -20.54 -26.59
CA TRP A 111 -0.43 -20.16 -27.96
C TRP A 111 -1.60 -20.50 -28.89
N SER A 112 -2.70 -21.09 -28.38
CA SER A 112 -3.96 -21.16 -29.12
C SER A 112 -4.49 -19.76 -29.40
N GLY A 113 -5.28 -19.59 -30.43
CA GLY A 113 -5.85 -18.28 -30.77
C GLY A 113 -6.64 -17.65 -29.59
N GLU A 114 -7.39 -18.45 -28.85
CA GLU A 114 -8.18 -18.04 -27.69
C GLU A 114 -7.29 -17.73 -26.47
N GLY A 115 -6.29 -18.57 -26.17
CA GLY A 115 -5.36 -18.36 -25.08
C GLY A 115 -4.57 -17.07 -25.25
N LEU A 116 -4.04 -16.82 -26.46
CA LEU A 116 -3.31 -15.60 -26.77
C LEU A 116 -4.22 -14.36 -26.72
N ALA A 117 -5.46 -14.47 -27.22
CA ALA A 117 -6.44 -13.38 -27.16
C ALA A 117 -6.77 -13.01 -25.69
N THR A 118 -6.97 -14.01 -24.83
CA THR A 118 -7.23 -13.80 -23.41
C THR A 118 -6.07 -13.12 -22.69
N VAL A 119 -4.85 -13.63 -22.86
CA VAL A 119 -3.63 -13.03 -22.26
C VAL A 119 -3.46 -11.59 -22.73
N SER A 120 -3.64 -11.35 -24.04
CA SER A 120 -3.50 -10.02 -24.63
C SER A 120 -4.57 -9.05 -24.11
N TYR A 121 -5.83 -9.50 -24.03
CA TYR A 121 -6.93 -8.72 -23.48
C TYR A 121 -6.65 -8.33 -22.03
N VAL A 122 -6.34 -9.31 -21.17
CA VAL A 122 -6.07 -9.07 -19.75
C VAL A 122 -4.90 -8.11 -19.57
N LEU A 123 -3.82 -8.31 -20.33
CA LEU A 123 -2.65 -7.42 -20.27
C LEU A 123 -3.03 -5.99 -20.67
N VAL A 124 -3.69 -5.81 -21.81
CA VAL A 124 -4.11 -4.47 -22.27
C VAL A 124 -5.04 -3.79 -21.26
N MET A 125 -6.02 -4.51 -20.71
CA MET A 125 -6.93 -3.95 -19.70
C MET A 125 -6.22 -3.59 -18.40
N LEU A 126 -5.23 -4.39 -17.97
CA LEU A 126 -4.41 -4.05 -16.80
C LEU A 126 -3.49 -2.86 -17.06
N LEU A 127 -2.93 -2.71 -18.25
CA LEU A 127 -2.17 -1.51 -18.63
C LEU A 127 -3.07 -0.26 -18.66
N LEU A 128 -4.29 -0.39 -19.18
CA LEU A 128 -5.28 0.69 -19.16
C LEU A 128 -5.68 1.07 -17.73
N TYR A 129 -5.92 0.05 -16.87
CA TYR A 129 -6.19 0.21 -15.45
C TYR A 129 -5.05 0.98 -14.75
N THR A 130 -3.81 0.56 -14.98
CA THR A 130 -2.63 1.22 -14.40
C THR A 130 -2.49 2.66 -14.89
N SER A 131 -2.74 2.90 -16.19
CA SER A 131 -2.74 4.25 -16.76
C SER A 131 -3.81 5.13 -16.11
N GLY A 132 -5.03 4.63 -15.96
CA GLY A 132 -6.13 5.35 -15.29
C GLY A 132 -5.81 5.67 -13.83
N TYR A 133 -5.26 4.69 -13.11
CA TYR A 133 -4.79 4.88 -11.75
C TYR A 133 -3.73 5.98 -11.65
N SER A 134 -2.67 5.95 -12.47
CA SER A 134 -1.61 6.95 -12.49
C SER A 134 -2.13 8.33 -12.89
N MET A 135 -3.03 8.41 -13.89
CA MET A 135 -3.68 9.66 -14.31
C MET A 135 -4.45 10.32 -13.17
N PHE A 136 -5.11 9.55 -12.31
CA PHE A 136 -5.82 10.09 -11.15
C PHE A 136 -4.89 10.31 -9.96
N ASN A 137 -4.18 9.26 -9.51
CA ASN A 137 -3.51 9.25 -8.22
C ASN A 137 -2.31 10.21 -8.14
N VAL A 138 -1.54 10.36 -9.22
CA VAL A 138 -0.34 11.22 -9.20
C VAL A 138 -0.72 12.71 -9.03
N PRO A 139 -1.62 13.29 -9.84
CA PRO A 139 -2.08 14.67 -9.62
C PRO A 139 -2.83 14.82 -8.29
N TYR A 140 -3.65 13.83 -7.90
CA TYR A 140 -4.39 13.81 -6.64
C TYR A 140 -3.46 13.94 -5.42
N MET A 141 -2.36 13.19 -5.39
CA MET A 141 -1.39 13.22 -4.29
C MET A 141 -0.57 14.51 -4.24
N ALA A 142 -0.42 15.21 -5.35
CA ALA A 142 0.28 16.49 -5.40
C ALA A 142 -0.57 17.67 -4.89
N MET A 143 -1.90 17.55 -4.93
CA MET A 143 -2.81 18.65 -4.58
C MET A 143 -2.68 19.20 -3.15
N PRO A 144 -2.50 18.40 -2.08
CA PRO A 144 -2.37 18.93 -0.71
C PRO A 144 -1.25 19.96 -0.56
N ALA A 145 -0.12 19.74 -1.24
CA ALA A 145 1.00 20.66 -1.22
C ALA A 145 0.69 21.96 -1.97
N GLU A 146 -0.17 21.90 -2.98
CA GLU A 146 -0.60 23.06 -3.77
C GLU A 146 -1.76 23.83 -3.12
N MET A 147 -2.57 23.16 -2.27
CA MET A 147 -3.75 23.78 -1.63
C MET A 147 -3.43 24.57 -0.37
N THR A 148 -2.32 24.26 0.33
CA THR A 148 -1.96 24.95 1.57
C THR A 148 -0.46 24.91 1.85
N ASP A 149 0.06 25.99 2.43
CA ASP A 149 1.43 26.08 2.93
C ASP A 149 1.54 25.65 4.42
N GLY A 150 0.40 25.53 5.12
CA GLY A 150 0.34 25.18 6.53
C GLY A 150 0.70 23.73 6.81
N TYR A 151 1.74 23.48 7.63
CA TYR A 151 2.17 22.14 8.00
C TYR A 151 1.06 21.31 8.68
N HIS A 152 0.38 21.90 9.66
CA HIS A 152 -0.70 21.21 10.38
C HIS A 152 -1.93 20.98 9.50
N GLU A 153 -2.17 21.87 8.56
CA GLU A 153 -3.27 21.77 7.62
C GLU A 153 -3.06 20.62 6.63
N ARG A 154 -1.84 20.46 6.08
CA ARG A 154 -1.46 19.30 5.26
C ARG A 154 -1.63 17.98 6.02
N SER A 155 -1.19 17.93 7.27
CA SER A 155 -1.36 16.74 8.12
C SER A 155 -2.84 16.40 8.33
N SER A 156 -3.68 17.43 8.53
CA SER A 156 -5.14 17.26 8.64
C SER A 156 -5.74 16.65 7.36
N ILE A 157 -5.37 17.16 6.17
CA ILE A 157 -5.84 16.64 4.87
C ILE A 157 -5.47 15.16 4.73
N HIS A 158 -4.22 14.79 5.02
CA HIS A 158 -3.77 13.40 4.96
C HIS A 158 -4.45 12.51 6.01
N GLY A 159 -4.80 13.05 7.18
CA GLY A 159 -5.60 12.34 8.18
C GLY A 159 -6.97 11.92 7.65
N TYR A 160 -7.71 12.84 7.03
CA TYR A 160 -8.98 12.50 6.36
C TYR A 160 -8.77 11.44 5.26
N ARG A 161 -7.72 11.57 4.44
CA ARG A 161 -7.39 10.59 3.38
C ARG A 161 -7.23 9.18 3.92
N VAL A 162 -6.52 9.00 5.05
CA VAL A 162 -6.30 7.68 5.65
C VAL A 162 -7.61 7.03 6.06
N VAL A 163 -8.51 7.78 6.69
CA VAL A 163 -9.84 7.28 7.08
C VAL A 163 -10.63 6.83 5.86
N PHE A 164 -10.71 7.66 4.81
CA PHE A 164 -11.47 7.34 3.60
C PHE A 164 -10.84 6.18 2.82
N ALA A 165 -9.51 6.08 2.76
CA ALA A 165 -8.82 4.93 2.16
C ALA A 165 -9.14 3.63 2.90
N SER A 166 -9.22 3.65 4.23
CA SER A 166 -9.59 2.48 5.03
C SER A 166 -11.02 2.02 4.74
N VAL A 167 -11.97 2.96 4.56
CA VAL A 167 -13.34 2.64 4.15
C VAL A 167 -13.36 1.94 2.78
N GLY A 168 -12.61 2.46 1.79
CA GLY A 168 -12.53 1.85 0.46
C GLY A 168 -11.91 0.46 0.48
N GLY A 169 -10.82 0.28 1.23
CA GLY A 169 -10.17 -1.02 1.40
C GLY A 169 -11.10 -2.05 2.05
N PHE A 170 -11.81 -1.67 3.11
CA PHE A 170 -12.78 -2.51 3.78
C PHE A 170 -13.96 -2.87 2.86
N ALA A 171 -14.49 -1.91 2.11
CA ALA A 171 -15.61 -2.14 1.18
C ALA A 171 -15.30 -3.22 0.15
N VAL A 172 -14.10 -3.24 -0.42
CA VAL A 172 -13.69 -4.28 -1.39
C VAL A 172 -13.40 -5.60 -0.70
N GLN A 173 -12.60 -5.57 0.36
CA GLN A 173 -12.11 -6.79 0.98
C GLN A 173 -13.24 -7.54 1.70
N THR A 174 -14.20 -6.85 2.25
CA THR A 174 -15.36 -7.46 2.95
C THR A 174 -16.59 -7.47 2.07
N GLY A 175 -16.98 -6.34 1.47
CA GLY A 175 -18.16 -6.27 0.61
C GLY A 175 -18.02 -7.12 -0.66
N GLY A 176 -16.85 -7.09 -1.29
CA GLY A 176 -16.57 -7.94 -2.47
C GLY A 176 -16.66 -9.43 -2.15
N THR A 177 -16.13 -9.87 -1.01
CA THR A 177 -16.18 -11.29 -0.61
C THR A 177 -17.59 -11.76 -0.25
N VAL A 178 -18.40 -10.91 0.37
CA VAL A 178 -19.82 -11.20 0.63
C VAL A 178 -20.59 -11.42 -0.67
N ILE A 179 -20.39 -10.54 -1.67
CA ILE A 179 -21.02 -10.70 -2.98
C ILE A 179 -20.58 -12.02 -3.64
N LEU A 180 -19.27 -12.32 -3.64
CA LEU A 180 -18.73 -13.54 -4.22
C LEU A 180 -19.26 -14.80 -3.54
N GLU A 181 -19.43 -14.80 -2.21
CA GLU A 181 -19.94 -15.95 -1.48
C GLU A 181 -21.42 -16.19 -1.79
N GLN A 182 -22.22 -15.12 -1.91
CA GLN A 182 -23.66 -15.21 -2.18
C GLN A 182 -23.98 -15.58 -3.63
N LEU A 183 -23.18 -15.15 -4.60
CA LEU A 183 -23.45 -15.34 -6.02
C LEU A 183 -22.72 -16.54 -6.64
N GLY A 184 -21.77 -17.20 -5.94
CA GLY A 184 -21.17 -18.46 -6.39
C GLY A 184 -19.73 -18.39 -6.90
N LYS A 185 -19.05 -17.26 -6.80
CA LYS A 185 -17.61 -17.07 -7.16
C LYS A 185 -17.28 -17.32 -8.65
N ASP A 186 -18.29 -17.27 -9.50
CA ASP A 186 -18.20 -17.42 -10.95
C ASP A 186 -17.99 -16.07 -11.67
N TRP A 187 -18.04 -16.08 -12.98
CA TRP A 187 -17.87 -14.90 -13.81
C TRP A 187 -18.88 -13.80 -13.49
N ASP A 188 -20.17 -14.15 -13.31
CA ASP A 188 -21.25 -13.19 -13.01
C ASP A 188 -21.05 -12.53 -11.64
N ALA A 189 -20.57 -13.30 -10.65
CA ALA A 189 -20.27 -12.79 -9.33
C ALA A 189 -19.11 -11.76 -9.37
N TYR A 190 -18.04 -12.06 -10.11
CA TYR A 190 -16.93 -11.11 -10.30
C TYR A 190 -17.33 -9.90 -11.12
N ALA A 191 -18.14 -10.05 -12.16
CA ALA A 191 -18.71 -8.93 -12.93
C ALA A 191 -19.57 -8.01 -12.05
N THR A 192 -20.33 -8.57 -11.11
CA THR A 192 -21.14 -7.81 -10.14
C THR A 192 -20.24 -7.03 -9.17
N VAL A 193 -19.20 -7.65 -8.61
CA VAL A 193 -18.21 -6.97 -7.77
C VAL A 193 -17.52 -5.85 -8.53
N ALA A 194 -17.16 -6.11 -9.78
CA ALA A 194 -16.48 -5.13 -10.63
C ALA A 194 -17.39 -3.95 -10.98
N LEU A 195 -18.67 -4.20 -11.26
CA LEU A 195 -19.66 -3.15 -11.51
C LEU A 195 -19.86 -2.27 -10.27
N ALA A 196 -20.09 -2.88 -9.11
CA ALA A 196 -20.22 -2.15 -7.85
C ALA A 196 -18.96 -1.33 -7.52
N GLY A 197 -17.78 -1.94 -7.65
CA GLY A 197 -16.48 -1.27 -7.47
C GLY A 197 -16.28 -0.12 -8.46
N SER A 198 -16.60 -0.32 -9.74
CA SER A 198 -16.50 0.70 -10.79
C SER A 198 -17.38 1.92 -10.50
N ILE A 199 -18.62 1.70 -10.03
CA ILE A 199 -19.54 2.77 -9.62
C ILE A 199 -18.97 3.54 -8.43
N ILE A 200 -18.45 2.86 -7.40
CA ILE A 200 -17.83 3.50 -6.23
C ILE A 200 -16.61 4.32 -6.67
N ILE A 201 -15.74 3.76 -7.49
CA ILE A 201 -14.57 4.45 -8.04
C ILE A 201 -14.99 5.73 -8.76
N LEU A 202 -15.92 5.62 -9.70
CA LEU A 202 -16.37 6.75 -10.51
C LEU A 202 -16.96 7.87 -9.64
N ILE A 203 -17.91 7.52 -8.76
CA ILE A 203 -18.60 8.50 -7.91
C ILE A 203 -17.61 9.21 -6.98
N THR A 204 -16.77 8.45 -6.27
CA THR A 204 -15.87 9.02 -5.27
C THR A 204 -14.77 9.89 -5.91
N MET A 205 -14.25 9.48 -7.04
CA MET A 205 -13.25 10.26 -7.78
C MET A 205 -13.87 11.51 -8.45
N LEU A 206 -15.11 11.44 -8.93
CA LEU A 206 -15.85 12.62 -9.44
C LEU A 206 -16.19 13.60 -8.32
N ILE A 207 -16.55 13.12 -7.11
CA ILE A 207 -16.75 14.00 -5.95
C ILE A 207 -15.46 14.79 -5.69
N THR A 208 -14.31 14.13 -5.72
CA THR A 208 -13.00 14.82 -5.57
C THR A 208 -12.77 15.85 -6.66
N PHE A 209 -13.06 15.52 -7.91
CA PHE A 209 -12.96 16.48 -9.03
C PHE A 209 -13.83 17.73 -8.82
N TRP A 210 -15.07 17.57 -8.34
CA TRP A 210 -15.97 18.69 -8.09
C TRP A 210 -15.62 19.48 -6.83
N ALA A 211 -15.33 18.80 -5.73
CA ALA A 211 -15.03 19.43 -4.44
C ALA A 211 -13.74 20.28 -4.49
N THR A 212 -12.80 19.91 -5.34
CA THR A 212 -11.53 20.67 -5.53
C THR A 212 -11.63 21.81 -6.54
N LYS A 213 -12.83 22.12 -7.05
CA LYS A 213 -13.03 23.19 -8.05
C LYS A 213 -12.56 24.57 -7.60
N HIS A 214 -12.77 24.88 -6.33
CA HIS A 214 -12.44 26.17 -5.73
C HIS A 214 -11.32 26.07 -4.69
N ALA A 215 -10.55 24.96 -4.72
CA ALA A 215 -9.40 24.81 -3.83
C ALA A 215 -8.34 25.90 -4.16
N PRO A 216 -7.73 26.51 -3.15
CA PRO A 216 -6.62 27.43 -3.35
C PRO A 216 -5.49 26.75 -4.12
N TYR A 217 -4.75 27.53 -4.89
CA TYR A 217 -3.57 27.06 -5.61
C TYR A 217 -2.36 27.93 -5.29
N HIS A 218 -1.36 27.33 -4.70
CA HIS A 218 -0.07 27.97 -4.40
C HIS A 218 1.00 27.27 -5.26
N PRO A 219 1.59 27.96 -6.25
CA PRO A 219 2.65 27.38 -7.06
C PRO A 219 3.87 27.10 -6.18
N GLN A 220 4.33 25.87 -6.17
CA GLN A 220 5.59 25.51 -5.52
C GLN A 220 6.75 25.68 -6.49
N SER A 221 7.84 26.29 -6.02
CA SER A 221 9.10 26.36 -6.76
C SER A 221 9.84 25.03 -6.61
N ASP A 222 9.71 24.14 -7.57
CA ASP A 222 10.46 22.88 -7.61
C ASP A 222 11.92 23.18 -8.00
N VAL A 223 12.81 23.10 -7.02
CA VAL A 223 14.25 23.00 -7.31
C VAL A 223 14.52 21.57 -7.79
N LYS A 224 14.54 21.37 -9.10
CA LYS A 224 14.85 20.06 -9.71
C LYS A 224 16.36 19.81 -9.62
N LEU A 225 16.76 18.95 -8.70
CA LEU A 225 18.15 18.45 -8.68
C LEU A 225 18.37 17.48 -9.85
N PRO A 226 19.57 17.48 -10.49
CA PRO A 226 19.93 16.49 -11.50
C PRO A 226 19.80 15.06 -10.95
N PHE A 227 19.34 14.13 -11.77
CA PHE A 227 19.13 12.72 -11.36
C PHE A 227 20.39 12.09 -10.74
N LYS A 228 21.58 12.42 -11.27
CA LYS A 228 22.87 11.92 -10.75
C LYS A 228 23.13 12.37 -9.30
N GLU A 229 22.80 13.60 -8.95
CA GLU A 229 22.94 14.13 -7.60
C GLU A 229 21.91 13.51 -6.64
N GLN A 230 20.70 13.25 -7.14
CA GLN A 230 19.68 12.53 -6.39
C GLN A 230 20.15 11.11 -6.06
N LEU A 231 20.65 10.36 -7.04
CA LEU A 231 21.15 9.00 -6.85
C LEU A 231 22.35 8.96 -5.89
N ARG A 232 23.26 9.91 -6.00
CA ARG A 232 24.40 10.04 -5.07
C ARG A 232 23.93 10.30 -3.64
N GLY A 233 22.96 11.18 -3.44
CA GLY A 233 22.37 11.43 -2.11
C GLY A 233 21.77 10.18 -1.48
N PHE A 234 21.12 9.31 -2.28
CA PHE A 234 20.65 8.02 -1.82
C PHE A 234 21.78 7.08 -1.38
N LEU A 235 22.84 6.96 -2.20
CA LEU A 235 23.97 6.06 -1.91
C LEU A 235 24.77 6.50 -0.67
N ASP A 236 24.75 7.78 -0.35
CA ASP A 236 25.47 8.34 0.80
C ASP A 236 24.64 8.27 2.12
N ASN A 237 23.34 7.95 2.07
CA ASN A 237 22.46 7.89 3.24
C ASN A 237 22.15 6.44 3.65
N THR A 238 23.03 5.84 4.43
CA THR A 238 22.90 4.46 4.91
C THR A 238 21.63 4.25 5.74
N ALA A 239 21.26 5.21 6.59
CA ALA A 239 20.03 5.10 7.40
C ALA A 239 18.78 5.00 6.52
N PHE A 240 18.70 5.81 5.47
CA PHE A 240 17.61 5.75 4.50
C PHE A 240 17.59 4.42 3.73
N GLN A 241 18.76 3.95 3.27
CA GLN A 241 18.86 2.64 2.59
C GLN A 241 18.36 1.49 3.47
N GLN A 242 18.71 1.50 4.77
CA GLN A 242 18.26 0.49 5.73
C GLN A 242 16.73 0.54 5.91
N VAL A 243 16.15 1.72 6.14
CA VAL A 243 14.69 1.88 6.26
C VAL A 243 13.99 1.41 4.99
N LEU A 244 14.51 1.77 3.82
CA LEU A 244 13.95 1.39 2.53
C LEU A 244 14.02 -0.12 2.30
N SER A 245 15.11 -0.77 2.69
CA SER A 245 15.30 -2.23 2.59
C SER A 245 14.35 -2.98 3.53
N VAL A 246 14.18 -2.51 4.78
CA VAL A 246 13.20 -3.06 5.71
C VAL A 246 11.78 -2.94 5.14
N LYS A 247 11.46 -1.78 4.56
CA LYS A 247 10.16 -1.54 3.95
C LYS A 247 9.92 -2.41 2.72
N LEU A 248 10.93 -2.60 1.87
CA LEU A 248 10.85 -3.52 0.73
C LEU A 248 10.54 -4.96 1.18
N ALA A 249 11.28 -5.46 2.16
CA ALA A 249 11.03 -6.80 2.70
C ALA A 249 9.60 -6.94 3.24
N GLN A 250 9.15 -5.98 4.06
CA GLN A 250 7.79 -5.96 4.59
C GLN A 250 6.73 -5.97 3.49
N LEU A 251 6.88 -5.11 2.47
CA LEU A 251 5.88 -4.97 1.41
C LEU A 251 5.82 -6.18 0.49
N ILE A 252 6.94 -6.87 0.23
CA ILE A 252 6.95 -8.16 -0.49
C ILE A 252 6.12 -9.19 0.28
N GLY A 253 6.30 -9.28 1.60
CA GLY A 253 5.51 -10.18 2.45
C GLY A 253 4.01 -9.87 2.37
N VAL A 254 3.63 -8.60 2.49
CA VAL A 254 2.22 -8.16 2.38
C VAL A 254 1.65 -8.46 1.00
N ALA A 255 2.38 -8.18 -0.08
CA ALA A 255 1.92 -8.41 -1.44
C ALA A 255 1.73 -9.90 -1.78
N ALA A 256 2.63 -10.77 -1.29
CA ALA A 256 2.49 -12.22 -1.43
C ALA A 256 1.27 -12.74 -0.65
N SER A 257 1.03 -12.22 0.57
CA SER A 257 -0.07 -12.65 1.43
C SER A 257 -1.43 -12.23 0.88
N SER A 258 -1.57 -11.02 0.33
CA SER A 258 -2.87 -10.46 -0.05
C SER A 258 -3.61 -11.32 -1.08
N GLY A 259 -2.93 -11.80 -2.12
CA GLY A 259 -3.51 -12.71 -3.10
C GLY A 259 -3.68 -14.14 -2.58
N GLY A 260 -2.84 -14.58 -1.63
CA GLY A 260 -2.82 -15.95 -1.12
C GLY A 260 -3.98 -16.30 -0.20
N LEU A 261 -4.55 -15.34 0.51
CA LEU A 261 -5.65 -15.58 1.46
C LEU A 261 -6.89 -16.17 0.80
N PHE A 262 -7.21 -15.76 -0.42
CA PHE A 262 -8.34 -16.34 -1.18
C PHE A 262 -8.12 -17.81 -1.50
N PHE A 263 -6.92 -18.17 -1.98
CA PHE A 263 -6.58 -19.57 -2.22
C PHE A 263 -6.60 -20.39 -0.94
N LEU A 264 -6.16 -19.80 0.19
CA LEU A 264 -6.22 -20.46 1.47
C LEU A 264 -7.66 -20.77 1.88
N PHE A 265 -8.54 -19.76 1.88
CA PHE A 265 -9.92 -19.93 2.37
C PHE A 265 -10.74 -20.82 1.47
N VAL A 266 -10.62 -20.67 0.16
CA VAL A 266 -11.46 -21.40 -0.80
C VAL A 266 -10.93 -22.81 -1.07
N ASN A 267 -9.64 -22.96 -1.40
CA ASN A 267 -9.08 -24.22 -1.90
C ASN A 267 -8.45 -25.09 -0.82
N VAL A 268 -7.88 -24.49 0.23
CA VAL A 268 -7.16 -25.24 1.28
C VAL A 268 -8.06 -25.53 2.48
N LEU A 269 -8.78 -24.51 2.97
CA LEU A 269 -9.58 -24.62 4.18
C LEU A 269 -11.06 -24.92 3.90
N ASN A 270 -11.53 -24.64 2.68
CA ASN A 270 -12.93 -24.79 2.27
C ASN A 270 -13.92 -24.15 3.26
N VAL A 271 -13.61 -22.90 3.68
CA VAL A 271 -14.43 -22.13 4.62
C VAL A 271 -15.19 -21.03 3.90
N PRO A 272 -16.37 -20.60 4.40
CA PRO A 272 -17.11 -19.49 3.83
C PRO A 272 -16.26 -18.22 3.82
N LEU A 273 -16.06 -17.66 2.61
CA LEU A 273 -15.12 -16.57 2.34
C LEU A 273 -15.54 -15.28 3.07
N ASP A 274 -16.85 -15.00 3.10
CA ASP A 274 -17.43 -13.85 3.78
C ASP A 274 -17.16 -13.87 5.28
N GLN A 275 -17.42 -15.00 5.95
CA GLN A 275 -17.22 -15.14 7.38
C GLN A 275 -15.74 -15.06 7.76
N ALA A 276 -14.85 -15.68 6.98
CA ALA A 276 -13.41 -15.65 7.20
C ALA A 276 -12.84 -14.23 7.04
N THR A 277 -13.21 -13.53 5.97
CA THR A 277 -12.70 -12.19 5.67
C THR A 277 -13.29 -11.13 6.59
N VAL A 278 -14.61 -11.19 6.90
CA VAL A 278 -15.25 -10.28 7.88
C VAL A 278 -14.61 -10.43 9.26
N SER A 279 -14.40 -11.67 9.73
CA SER A 279 -13.80 -11.92 11.04
C SER A 279 -12.37 -11.42 11.11
N LEU A 280 -11.56 -11.69 10.06
CA LEU A 280 -10.19 -11.19 9.95
C LEU A 280 -10.16 -9.66 9.97
N ALA A 281 -11.03 -9.01 9.16
CA ALA A 281 -11.11 -7.56 9.07
C ALA A 281 -11.57 -6.92 10.39
N PHE A 282 -12.52 -7.53 11.10
CA PHE A 282 -12.99 -7.07 12.40
C PHE A 282 -11.85 -7.08 13.45
N GLY A 283 -11.11 -8.19 13.54
CA GLY A 283 -9.94 -8.28 14.40
C GLY A 283 -8.89 -7.22 14.06
N MET A 284 -8.62 -7.02 12.76
CA MET A 284 -7.68 -6.03 12.26
C MET A 284 -8.13 -4.59 12.61
N MET A 285 -9.41 -4.28 12.50
CA MET A 285 -9.96 -2.97 12.90
C MET A 285 -9.73 -2.69 14.39
N ILE A 286 -10.07 -3.62 15.26
CA ILE A 286 -9.84 -3.48 16.71
C ILE A 286 -8.35 -3.20 16.98
N ALA A 287 -7.45 -3.91 16.31
CA ALA A 287 -6.01 -3.73 16.48
C ALA A 287 -5.51 -2.38 15.95
N VAL A 288 -5.99 -1.93 14.81
CA VAL A 288 -5.58 -0.64 14.23
C VAL A 288 -6.04 0.52 15.11
N PHE A 289 -7.30 0.54 15.53
CA PHE A 289 -7.84 1.63 16.35
C PHE A 289 -7.39 1.57 17.81
N GLY A 290 -7.39 0.39 18.43
CA GLY A 290 -7.00 0.21 19.83
C GLY A 290 -5.50 0.04 20.04
N GLY A 291 -4.82 -0.63 19.12
CA GLY A 291 -3.38 -0.96 19.22
C GLY A 291 -2.46 0.20 18.85
N THR A 292 -2.83 1.05 17.88
CA THR A 292 -1.98 2.18 17.46
C THR A 292 -1.61 3.12 18.61
N PRO A 293 -2.53 3.57 19.49
CA PRO A 293 -2.17 4.36 20.66
C PRO A 293 -1.21 3.66 21.63
N ILE A 294 -1.32 2.33 21.75
CA ILE A 294 -0.42 1.51 22.57
C ILE A 294 0.97 1.50 21.95
N LEU A 295 1.08 1.30 20.62
CA LEU A 295 2.34 1.32 19.92
C LEU A 295 3.04 2.68 19.98
N VAL A 296 2.27 3.79 19.93
CA VAL A 296 2.80 5.15 20.13
C VAL A 296 3.37 5.32 21.54
N ARG A 297 2.72 4.77 22.58
CA ARG A 297 3.28 4.80 23.93
C ARG A 297 4.52 3.90 24.05
N LEU A 298 4.48 2.73 23.45
CA LEU A 298 5.59 1.78 23.43
C LEU A 298 6.83 2.39 22.78
N SER A 299 6.66 3.17 21.70
CA SER A 299 7.77 3.82 21.00
C SER A 299 8.56 4.79 21.88
N LYS A 300 7.91 5.39 22.90
CA LYS A 300 8.58 6.28 23.87
C LYS A 300 9.47 5.51 24.86
N ILE A 301 9.23 4.21 25.04
CA ILE A 301 9.96 3.34 25.97
C ILE A 301 11.11 2.63 25.26
N VAL A 302 10.82 2.01 24.10
CA VAL A 302 11.80 1.15 23.37
C VAL A 302 12.44 1.85 22.17
N GLY A 303 12.08 3.11 21.91
CA GLY A 303 12.49 3.85 20.71
C GLY A 303 11.81 3.34 19.43
N LYS A 304 11.99 4.07 18.34
CA LYS A 304 11.38 3.76 17.03
C LYS A 304 11.91 2.45 16.45
N ARG A 305 13.23 2.22 16.56
CA ARG A 305 13.90 0.98 16.12
C ARG A 305 13.34 -0.24 16.86
N GLY A 306 13.24 -0.18 18.19
CA GLY A 306 12.69 -1.25 19.02
C GLY A 306 11.23 -1.52 18.72
N GLY A 307 10.42 -0.47 18.54
CA GLY A 307 9.01 -0.58 18.15
C GLY A 307 8.83 -1.26 16.79
N TYR A 308 9.66 -0.91 15.80
CA TYR A 308 9.62 -1.56 14.48
C TYR A 308 10.04 -3.02 14.56
N PHE A 309 11.08 -3.32 15.32
CA PHE A 309 11.55 -4.70 15.55
C PHE A 309 10.44 -5.58 16.16
N ILE A 310 9.74 -5.09 17.19
CA ILE A 310 8.59 -5.77 17.79
C ILE A 310 7.48 -5.97 16.75
N SER A 311 7.17 -4.97 15.94
CA SER A 311 6.14 -5.08 14.89
C SER A 311 6.52 -6.10 13.82
N ALA A 312 7.80 -6.18 13.44
CA ALA A 312 8.30 -7.18 12.49
C ALA A 312 8.21 -8.60 13.08
N LEU A 313 8.52 -8.78 14.36
CA LEU A 313 8.32 -10.07 15.04
C LEU A 313 6.85 -10.50 15.08
N PHE A 314 5.93 -9.56 15.38
CA PHE A 314 4.49 -9.83 15.30
C PHE A 314 4.05 -10.20 13.89
N THR A 315 4.60 -9.56 12.86
CA THR A 315 4.36 -9.93 11.45
C THR A 315 4.78 -11.37 11.18
N GLY A 316 5.99 -11.75 11.59
CA GLY A 316 6.50 -13.11 11.43
C GLY A 316 5.66 -14.14 12.17
N ALA A 317 5.30 -13.87 13.44
CA ALA A 317 4.47 -14.75 14.25
C ALA A 317 3.05 -14.92 13.65
N ALA A 318 2.42 -13.83 13.23
CA ALA A 318 1.12 -13.86 12.56
C ALA A 318 1.19 -14.66 11.24
N ALA A 319 2.24 -14.50 10.45
CA ALA A 319 2.46 -15.27 9.23
C ALA A 319 2.66 -16.76 9.51
N ILE A 320 3.52 -17.12 10.46
CA ILE A 320 3.76 -18.53 10.85
C ILE A 320 2.48 -19.18 11.38
N SER A 321 1.59 -18.43 12.04
CA SER A 321 0.34 -18.97 12.56
C SER A 321 -0.55 -19.60 11.49
N TRP A 322 -0.39 -19.24 10.21
CA TRP A 322 -1.15 -19.83 9.11
C TRP A 322 -0.76 -21.28 8.78
N ILE A 323 0.44 -21.72 9.16
CA ILE A 323 0.87 -23.12 9.02
C ILE A 323 -0.07 -24.05 9.81
N PHE A 324 -0.60 -23.55 10.93
CA PHE A 324 -1.51 -24.27 11.82
C PHE A 324 -3.00 -24.05 11.47
N ALA A 325 -3.29 -23.53 10.27
CA ALA A 325 -4.65 -23.44 9.77
C ALA A 325 -5.03 -24.76 9.06
N TYR A 326 -6.03 -25.45 9.60
CA TYR A 326 -6.58 -26.69 9.06
C TYR A 326 -8.06 -26.52 8.76
N PRO A 327 -8.64 -27.35 7.86
CA PRO A 327 -10.07 -27.36 7.56
C PRO A 327 -10.93 -27.58 8.81
N ASP A 328 -10.50 -28.51 9.67
CA ASP A 328 -11.14 -28.73 10.96
C ASP A 328 -10.57 -27.79 12.01
N PRO A 329 -11.40 -26.93 12.62
CA PRO A 329 -10.92 -26.00 13.62
C PRO A 329 -10.34 -26.77 14.82
N PRO A 330 -9.17 -26.39 15.35
CA PRO A 330 -8.61 -27.02 16.53
C PRO A 330 -9.52 -26.79 17.73
N TYR A 331 -9.73 -27.84 18.52
CA TYR A 331 -10.40 -27.70 19.81
C TYR A 331 -9.54 -26.84 20.74
N TRP A 332 -10.19 -25.85 21.35
CA TRP A 332 -9.46 -24.98 22.28
C TRP A 332 -9.39 -25.63 23.66
N PRO A 333 -8.20 -25.77 24.27
CA PRO A 333 -8.05 -26.42 25.56
C PRO A 333 -8.82 -25.74 26.71
N LEU A 334 -9.12 -24.44 26.58
CA LEU A 334 -9.82 -23.66 27.59
C LEU A 334 -11.34 -23.85 27.63
N THR A 335 -11.94 -24.46 26.61
CA THR A 335 -13.40 -24.70 26.54
C THR A 335 -13.80 -26.09 26.99
N GLY A 336 -12.88 -26.87 27.57
CA GLY A 336 -13.16 -28.25 28.02
C GLY A 336 -13.35 -29.28 26.93
N GLY A 337 -13.12 -28.92 25.66
CA GLY A 337 -13.06 -29.85 24.52
C GLY A 337 -14.37 -30.33 23.94
N GLU A 338 -15.53 -29.81 24.39
CA GLU A 338 -16.86 -30.30 23.97
C GLU A 338 -17.44 -29.57 22.76
N GLU A 339 -16.99 -28.34 22.47
CA GLU A 339 -17.38 -27.64 21.24
C GLU A 339 -16.18 -27.07 20.49
N PRO A 340 -16.11 -27.20 19.14
CA PRO A 340 -15.09 -26.53 18.37
C PRO A 340 -15.28 -25.01 18.50
N ILE A 341 -14.17 -24.28 18.73
CA ILE A 341 -14.22 -22.84 18.61
C ILE A 341 -14.74 -22.52 17.23
N LYS A 342 -15.82 -21.76 17.18
CA LYS A 342 -16.33 -21.28 15.90
C LYS A 342 -15.17 -20.59 15.18
N PHE A 343 -14.79 -21.07 13.99
CA PHE A 343 -13.58 -20.69 13.25
C PHE A 343 -13.45 -19.18 13.06
N TYR A 344 -14.53 -18.42 13.08
CA TYR A 344 -14.51 -16.97 12.96
C TYR A 344 -13.81 -16.26 14.13
N TYR A 345 -13.83 -16.78 15.36
CA TYR A 345 -13.04 -16.20 16.47
C TYR A 345 -11.55 -16.35 16.24
N TRP A 346 -11.15 -17.49 15.67
CA TRP A 346 -9.76 -17.75 15.34
C TRP A 346 -9.22 -16.80 14.26
N TYR A 347 -10.03 -16.51 13.24
CA TYR A 347 -9.67 -15.51 12.24
C TYR A 347 -9.68 -14.09 12.80
N ALA A 348 -10.57 -13.75 13.72
CA ALA A 348 -10.54 -12.46 14.40
C ALA A 348 -9.26 -12.26 15.24
N VAL A 349 -8.80 -13.29 15.95
CA VAL A 349 -7.52 -13.24 16.68
C VAL A 349 -6.33 -13.05 15.75
N ARG A 350 -6.31 -13.76 14.62
CA ARG A 350 -5.27 -13.57 13.59
C ARG A 350 -5.34 -12.19 12.95
N GLY A 351 -6.55 -11.71 12.68
CA GLY A 351 -6.80 -10.35 12.21
C GLY A 351 -6.25 -9.30 13.18
N PHE A 352 -6.49 -9.50 14.49
CA PHE A 352 -5.94 -8.63 15.53
C PHE A 352 -4.40 -8.62 15.54
N ALA A 353 -3.76 -9.79 15.51
CA ALA A 353 -2.30 -9.88 15.46
C ALA A 353 -1.73 -9.21 14.19
N THR A 354 -2.36 -9.46 13.03
CA THR A 354 -1.98 -8.83 11.76
C THR A 354 -2.19 -7.31 11.79
N GLY A 355 -3.27 -6.83 12.40
CA GLY A 355 -3.57 -5.39 12.53
C GLY A 355 -2.57 -4.65 13.41
N ILE A 356 -2.14 -5.24 14.54
CA ILE A 356 -1.04 -4.69 15.37
C ILE A 356 0.26 -4.61 14.57
N ALA A 357 0.62 -5.70 13.90
CA ALA A 357 1.81 -5.75 13.06
C ALA A 357 1.76 -4.70 11.96
N PHE A 358 0.65 -4.58 11.24
CA PHE A 358 0.44 -3.60 10.18
C PHE A 358 0.58 -2.17 10.68
N SER A 359 -0.13 -1.82 11.78
CA SER A 359 -0.09 -0.49 12.37
C SER A 359 1.32 -0.09 12.80
N GLY A 360 2.05 -0.99 13.48
CA GLY A 360 3.41 -0.74 13.90
C GLY A 360 4.37 -0.58 12.73
N ASN A 361 4.27 -1.45 11.74
CA ASN A 361 5.10 -1.38 10.54
C ASN A 361 4.90 -0.07 9.77
N VAL A 362 3.67 0.44 9.65
CA VAL A 362 3.39 1.72 8.99
C VAL A 362 3.89 2.89 9.84
N LEU A 363 3.56 2.90 11.13
CA LEU A 363 3.92 3.97 12.07
C LEU A 363 5.45 4.15 12.15
N PHE A 364 6.17 3.07 12.41
CA PHE A 364 7.62 3.14 12.62
C PHE A 364 8.39 3.37 11.32
N ALA A 365 7.96 2.75 10.21
CA ALA A 365 8.60 2.98 8.91
C ALA A 365 8.53 4.45 8.51
N MET A 366 7.34 5.08 8.60
CA MET A 366 7.16 6.48 8.25
C MET A 366 7.94 7.41 9.17
N SER A 367 7.96 7.10 10.47
CA SER A 367 8.72 7.90 11.44
C SER A 367 10.23 7.81 11.19
N MET A 368 10.79 6.60 10.99
CA MET A 368 12.20 6.40 10.70
C MET A 368 12.61 6.95 9.34
N LEU A 369 11.71 6.90 8.34
CA LEU A 369 11.91 7.54 7.05
C LEU A 369 12.07 9.05 7.19
N SER A 370 11.22 9.69 7.98
CA SER A 370 11.30 11.13 8.26
C SER A 370 12.62 11.49 8.97
N ASP A 371 13.04 10.69 9.96
CA ASP A 371 14.30 10.87 10.66
C ASP A 371 15.52 10.76 9.72
N ALA A 372 15.51 9.78 8.81
CA ALA A 372 16.58 9.59 7.83
C ALA A 372 16.66 10.73 6.82
N MET A 373 15.53 11.32 6.43
CA MET A 373 15.49 12.53 5.58
C MET A 373 16.00 13.75 6.33
N GLU A 374 15.63 13.91 7.61
CA GLU A 374 16.09 15.01 8.45
C GLU A 374 17.61 14.92 8.69
N ALA A 375 18.13 13.73 9.00
CA ALA A 375 19.57 13.51 9.16
C ALA A 375 20.36 13.87 7.90
N ASP A 376 19.84 13.56 6.70
CA ASP A 376 20.46 13.96 5.44
C ASP A 376 20.45 15.49 5.26
N SER A 377 19.35 16.15 5.58
CA SER A 377 19.26 17.61 5.48
C SER A 377 20.24 18.34 6.42
N HIS A 378 20.47 17.81 7.63
CA HIS A 378 21.48 18.34 8.55
C HIS A 378 22.91 18.08 8.07
N ARG A 379 23.17 16.93 7.43
CA ARG A 379 24.49 16.55 6.91
C ARG A 379 24.86 17.32 5.65
N THR A 380 23.90 17.54 4.75
CA THR A 380 24.18 18.08 3.40
C THR A 380 23.75 19.53 3.21
N GLY A 381 22.93 20.07 4.12
CA GLY A 381 22.30 21.39 3.96
C GLY A 381 21.23 21.45 2.89
N MET A 382 20.90 20.33 2.21
CA MET A 382 19.96 20.27 1.11
C MET A 382 18.66 19.55 1.52
N ARG A 383 17.52 20.08 1.10
CA ARG A 383 16.23 19.43 1.27
C ARG A 383 15.92 18.56 0.03
N ARG A 384 15.97 17.23 0.20
CA ARG A 384 15.76 16.24 -0.86
C ARG A 384 14.53 15.37 -0.62
N GLU A 385 13.55 15.89 0.11
CA GLU A 385 12.35 15.13 0.53
C GLU A 385 11.59 14.50 -0.65
N GLY A 386 11.50 15.23 -1.79
CA GLY A 386 10.86 14.72 -3.00
C GLY A 386 11.55 13.49 -3.60
N MET A 387 12.88 13.45 -3.59
CA MET A 387 13.65 12.29 -4.05
C MET A 387 13.40 11.07 -3.18
N TYR A 388 13.49 11.24 -1.86
CA TYR A 388 13.27 10.14 -0.92
C TYR A 388 11.86 9.57 -1.01
N SER A 389 10.86 10.44 -1.17
CA SER A 389 9.48 10.02 -1.39
C SER A 389 9.29 9.27 -2.72
N ALA A 390 9.97 9.68 -3.78
CA ALA A 390 9.92 8.99 -5.08
C ALA A 390 10.55 7.59 -5.01
N LEU A 391 11.71 7.46 -4.34
CA LEU A 391 12.35 6.16 -4.12
C LEU A 391 11.49 5.23 -3.26
N TYR A 392 10.86 5.77 -2.22
CA TYR A 392 9.94 5.03 -1.38
C TYR A 392 8.75 4.50 -2.20
N SER A 393 8.11 5.35 -3.00
CA SER A 393 7.01 4.96 -3.90
C SER A 393 7.43 3.90 -4.94
N PHE A 394 8.65 4.02 -5.48
CA PHE A 394 9.20 3.01 -6.41
C PHE A 394 9.32 1.63 -5.73
N ILE A 395 9.81 1.59 -4.49
CA ILE A 395 9.93 0.35 -3.71
C ILE A 395 8.56 -0.26 -3.40
N GLU A 396 7.55 0.56 -3.08
CA GLU A 396 6.17 0.07 -2.89
C GLU A 396 5.64 -0.65 -4.13
N LYS A 397 5.88 -0.09 -5.31
CA LYS A 397 5.45 -0.69 -6.58
C LYS A 397 6.22 -1.96 -6.92
N LEU A 398 7.54 -1.95 -6.71
CA LEU A 398 8.38 -3.12 -6.93
C LEU A 398 7.93 -4.30 -6.05
N ALA A 399 7.67 -4.05 -4.78
CA ALA A 399 7.17 -5.07 -3.86
C ALA A 399 5.79 -5.59 -4.28
N ALA A 400 4.88 -4.70 -4.66
CA ALA A 400 3.54 -5.06 -5.15
C ALA A 400 3.59 -5.91 -6.43
N ALA A 401 4.62 -5.71 -7.28
CA ALA A 401 4.84 -6.52 -8.48
C ALA A 401 5.30 -7.95 -8.15
N VAL A 402 6.22 -8.07 -7.20
CA VAL A 402 6.87 -9.36 -6.87
C VAL A 402 5.92 -10.33 -6.16
N GLY A 403 4.98 -9.85 -5.34
CA GLY A 403 4.07 -10.69 -4.57
C GLY A 403 3.26 -11.69 -5.41
N PRO A 404 2.46 -11.23 -6.38
CA PRO A 404 1.69 -12.12 -7.26
C PRO A 404 2.57 -13.06 -8.10
N LEU A 405 3.77 -12.63 -8.49
CA LEU A 405 4.72 -13.46 -9.23
C LEU A 405 5.21 -14.64 -8.38
N ILE A 406 5.55 -14.41 -7.12
CA ILE A 406 5.97 -15.47 -6.19
C ILE A 406 4.84 -16.47 -5.98
N LEU A 407 3.64 -15.98 -5.65
CA LEU A 407 2.50 -16.87 -5.38
C LEU A 407 2.06 -17.64 -6.63
N GLY A 408 1.92 -16.97 -7.77
CA GLY A 408 1.53 -17.59 -9.03
C GLY A 408 2.55 -18.63 -9.50
N GLY A 409 3.85 -18.34 -9.36
CA GLY A 409 4.94 -19.28 -9.66
C GLY A 409 4.92 -20.50 -8.75
N ALA A 410 4.73 -20.31 -7.43
CA ALA A 410 4.63 -21.40 -6.46
C ALA A 410 3.43 -22.32 -6.75
N LEU A 411 2.26 -21.76 -7.05
CA LEU A 411 1.06 -22.51 -7.41
C LEU A 411 1.25 -23.30 -8.71
N GLN A 412 1.92 -22.72 -9.71
CA GLN A 412 2.22 -23.41 -10.97
C GLN A 412 3.17 -24.59 -10.77
N LEU A 413 4.25 -24.40 -10.00
CA LEU A 413 5.20 -25.46 -9.68
C LEU A 413 4.57 -26.60 -8.87
N ALA A 414 3.56 -26.28 -8.03
CA ALA A 414 2.80 -27.26 -7.27
C ALA A 414 1.74 -28.01 -8.11
N GLY A 415 1.60 -27.69 -9.40
CA GLY A 415 0.60 -28.31 -10.28
C GLY A 415 -0.84 -27.92 -9.92
N TYR A 416 -1.06 -26.68 -9.47
CA TYR A 416 -2.40 -26.21 -9.12
C TYR A 416 -3.36 -26.33 -10.32
N ASN A 417 -4.48 -27.01 -10.10
CA ASN A 417 -5.57 -27.15 -11.05
C ASN A 417 -6.86 -26.59 -10.44
N PRO A 418 -7.40 -25.50 -10.98
CA PRO A 418 -8.62 -24.86 -10.45
C PRO A 418 -9.89 -25.72 -10.59
N LYS A 419 -9.87 -26.75 -11.48
CA LYS A 419 -10.99 -27.69 -11.70
C LYS A 419 -10.89 -28.98 -10.89
N ALA A 420 -9.84 -29.13 -10.06
CA ALA A 420 -9.73 -30.29 -9.20
C ALA A 420 -10.84 -30.27 -8.13
N GLU A 421 -11.59 -31.38 -8.03
CA GLU A 421 -12.59 -31.55 -6.99
C GLU A 421 -11.93 -31.89 -5.66
N GLY A 422 -12.50 -31.35 -4.56
CA GLY A 422 -12.05 -31.60 -3.20
C GLY A 422 -11.01 -30.62 -2.67
N LEU A 423 -10.42 -30.94 -1.52
CA LEU A 423 -9.40 -30.12 -0.89
C LEU A 423 -8.09 -30.13 -1.69
N ALA A 424 -7.35 -29.03 -1.64
CA ALA A 424 -6.06 -28.90 -2.27
C ALA A 424 -5.08 -30.00 -1.84
N THR A 425 -4.27 -30.49 -2.80
CA THR A 425 -3.18 -31.43 -2.48
C THR A 425 -2.19 -30.78 -1.51
N GLU A 426 -1.42 -31.59 -0.78
CA GLU A 426 -0.41 -31.05 0.16
C GLU A 426 0.61 -30.16 -0.57
N GLN A 427 0.96 -30.45 -1.81
CA GLN A 427 1.85 -29.62 -2.63
C GLN A 427 1.24 -28.23 -2.88
N VAL A 428 -0.04 -28.16 -3.23
CA VAL A 428 -0.75 -26.90 -3.43
C VAL A 428 -0.92 -26.16 -2.12
N ARG A 429 -1.23 -26.86 -1.02
CA ARG A 429 -1.27 -26.28 0.31
C ARG A 429 0.06 -25.60 0.67
N GLN A 430 1.19 -26.30 0.44
CA GLN A 430 2.52 -25.74 0.70
C GLN A 430 2.82 -24.52 -0.21
N ALA A 431 2.37 -24.51 -1.46
CA ALA A 431 2.50 -23.36 -2.35
C ALA A 431 1.70 -22.15 -1.86
N VAL A 432 0.48 -22.36 -1.38
CA VAL A 432 -0.32 -21.29 -0.75
C VAL A 432 0.35 -20.78 0.51
N LEU A 433 0.83 -21.69 1.38
CA LEU A 433 1.58 -21.33 2.59
C LEU A 433 2.89 -20.60 2.27
N ALA A 434 3.53 -20.86 1.12
CA ALA A 434 4.69 -20.10 0.71
C ALA A 434 4.34 -18.60 0.58
N GLY A 435 3.22 -18.27 -0.05
CA GLY A 435 2.75 -16.89 -0.19
C GLY A 435 2.35 -16.24 1.15
N ILE A 436 1.53 -16.93 1.95
CA ILE A 436 0.90 -16.31 3.13
C ILE A 436 1.67 -16.48 4.44
N SER A 437 2.61 -17.42 4.50
CA SER A 437 3.37 -17.75 5.71
C SER A 437 4.87 -17.66 5.53
N TYR A 438 5.48 -18.48 4.65
CA TYR A 438 6.94 -18.58 4.58
C TYR A 438 7.61 -17.31 4.05
N VAL A 439 7.07 -16.71 2.98
CA VAL A 439 7.60 -15.46 2.43
C VAL A 439 7.45 -14.31 3.44
N PRO A 440 6.27 -13.99 3.99
CA PRO A 440 6.16 -12.93 4.98
C PRO A 440 7.01 -13.15 6.24
N ALA A 441 7.11 -14.39 6.73
CA ALA A 441 7.95 -14.71 7.88
C ALA A 441 9.44 -14.51 7.59
N SER A 442 9.93 -14.99 6.44
CA SER A 442 11.32 -14.79 6.04
C SER A 442 11.64 -13.32 5.83
N MET A 443 10.72 -12.54 5.24
CA MET A 443 10.87 -11.10 5.06
C MET A 443 10.86 -10.36 6.41
N ALA A 444 10.07 -10.80 7.39
CA ALA A 444 10.10 -10.26 8.73
C ALA A 444 11.45 -10.52 9.43
N ILE A 445 12.03 -11.72 9.26
CA ILE A 445 13.37 -12.05 9.78
C ILE A 445 14.43 -11.15 9.12
N ILE A 446 14.39 -10.99 7.79
CA ILE A 446 15.31 -10.10 7.06
C ILE A 446 15.18 -8.66 7.58
N ALA A 447 13.94 -8.17 7.77
CA ALA A 447 13.69 -6.86 8.34
C ALA A 447 14.30 -6.71 9.74
N CYS A 448 14.12 -7.72 10.62
CA CYS A 448 14.75 -7.74 11.95
C CYS A 448 16.27 -7.70 11.88
N ILE A 449 16.89 -8.47 10.97
CA ILE A 449 18.35 -8.48 10.79
C ILE A 449 18.84 -7.08 10.37
N ILE A 450 18.20 -6.46 9.40
CA ILE A 450 18.57 -5.11 8.94
C ILE A 450 18.44 -4.10 10.08
N LEU A 451 17.36 -4.18 10.87
CA LEU A 451 17.12 -3.30 12.02
C LEU A 451 18.20 -3.44 13.11
N LEU A 452 18.86 -4.59 13.25
CA LEU A 452 19.98 -4.76 14.20
C LEU A 452 21.16 -3.84 13.85
N PHE A 453 21.34 -3.51 12.58
CA PHE A 453 22.42 -2.63 12.10
C PHE A 453 22.00 -1.16 11.99
N TYR A 454 20.75 -0.82 12.25
CA TYR A 454 20.27 0.56 12.20
C TYR A 454 20.76 1.36 13.40
N LYS A 455 21.48 2.46 13.14
CA LYS A 455 22.18 3.24 14.17
C LYS A 455 21.62 4.66 14.39
N LEU A 456 20.69 5.11 13.54
CA LEU A 456 20.11 6.44 13.69
C LEU A 456 19.01 6.38 14.77
N ASP A 457 19.41 6.64 16.02
CA ASP A 457 18.50 6.78 17.15
C ASP A 457 18.18 8.27 17.43
N GLU A 458 17.34 8.51 18.44
CA GLU A 458 16.90 9.85 18.82
C GLU A 458 18.08 10.70 19.33
N ASP A 459 19.02 10.09 20.05
CA ASP A 459 20.20 10.79 20.58
C ASP A 459 21.16 11.22 19.45
N ALA A 460 21.37 10.36 18.45
CA ALA A 460 22.16 10.68 17.28
C ALA A 460 21.54 11.84 16.49
N LEU A 461 20.21 11.85 16.30
CA LEU A 461 19.50 12.91 15.60
C LEU A 461 19.58 14.23 16.39
N HIS A 462 19.40 14.20 17.73
CA HIS A 462 19.56 15.36 18.59
C HIS A 462 20.98 15.92 18.58
N ALA A 463 22.01 15.06 18.51
CA ALA A 463 23.39 15.49 18.38
C ALA A 463 23.63 16.22 17.04
N MET A 464 23.08 15.72 15.93
CA MET A 464 23.15 16.36 14.60
C MET A 464 22.46 17.73 14.60
N ARG A 465 21.28 17.86 15.24
CA ARG A 465 20.56 19.14 15.40
C ARG A 465 21.38 20.16 16.14
N ARG A 466 22.02 19.78 17.27
CA ARG A 466 22.88 20.66 18.06
C ARG A 466 24.10 21.16 17.27
N ASN A 467 24.75 20.27 16.54
CA ASN A 467 25.91 20.60 15.75
C ASN A 467 25.57 21.53 14.57
N SER A 468 24.43 21.33 13.92
CA SER A 468 23.99 22.19 12.82
C SER A 468 23.52 23.58 13.29
N SER A 469 22.98 23.72 14.50
CA SER A 469 22.65 25.01 15.08
C SER A 469 23.90 25.78 15.56
N ALA A 470 24.93 25.10 16.01
CA ALA A 470 26.20 25.70 16.41
C ALA A 470 27.04 26.19 15.21
N SER A 471 26.81 25.62 14.01
CA SER A 471 27.56 26.00 12.79
C SER A 471 26.92 27.16 11.99
N LYS A 472 25.71 27.62 12.37
CA LYS A 472 25.11 28.84 11.80
C LYS A 472 25.77 30.04 12.49
N PRO A 473 26.39 31.01 11.76
CA PRO A 473 26.80 32.26 12.33
C PRO A 473 25.59 32.92 13.02
N SER A 474 25.77 33.42 14.22
CA SER A 474 24.74 34.23 14.88
C SER A 474 24.45 35.45 14.00
N ASP A 475 23.32 35.45 13.31
CA ASP A 475 22.70 36.65 12.76
C ASP A 475 22.16 37.51 13.91
N ASP A 476 23.06 37.92 14.81
CA ASP A 476 22.79 39.04 15.73
C ASP A 476 23.36 40.32 15.07
N PRO A 477 22.53 41.19 14.51
CA PRO A 477 22.98 42.44 13.92
C PRO A 477 23.60 43.40 14.96
N ARG A 478 23.57 43.04 16.25
CA ARG A 478 24.11 43.86 17.34
C ARG A 478 25.52 43.52 17.81
N ALA A 479 26.13 42.48 17.27
CA ALA A 479 27.52 42.11 17.64
C ALA A 479 28.61 42.95 16.90
N GLY A 480 28.21 43.87 16.02
CA GLY A 480 29.10 44.69 15.22
C GLY A 480 29.35 46.11 15.69
N ASP A 481 28.58 46.61 16.65
CA ASP A 481 28.66 48.04 17.10
C ASP A 481 29.10 48.19 18.56
N ALA A 482 30.16 47.51 18.93
CA ALA A 482 30.95 47.94 20.10
C ALA A 482 31.88 49.06 19.67
N ILE A 483 31.42 50.31 19.70
CA ILE A 483 32.27 51.50 19.59
C ILE A 483 33.22 51.48 20.79
N PRO A 484 34.58 51.58 20.59
CA PRO A 484 35.47 51.73 21.74
C PRO A 484 35.28 53.08 22.40
N GLU A 485 34.98 53.07 23.71
CA GLU A 485 35.00 54.30 24.50
C GLU A 485 36.36 54.97 24.41
N PRO A 486 36.38 56.33 24.25
CA PRO A 486 37.62 57.07 24.29
C PRO A 486 38.19 57.11 25.71
N ALA A 487 39.47 56.75 25.83
CA ALA A 487 40.20 56.88 27.08
C ALA A 487 40.33 58.37 27.49
N GLU A 488 39.88 58.69 28.70
CA GLU A 488 40.37 59.83 29.50
C GLU A 488 41.31 59.34 30.59
#